data_d939994ebaea51783bb85ae1f605be5e
#
_entry.id   d939994ebaea51783bb85ae1f605be5e
#
_cell.length_a   1.000
_cell.length_b   1.000
_cell.length_c   1.000
_cell.angle_alpha   90.00
_cell.angle_beta   90.00
_cell.angle_gamma   90.00
#
_symmetry.space_group_name_H-M   'P 1'
#
loop_
_entity.id
_entity.type
_entity.pdbx_description
1 polymer ?
#
loop_
_entity_poly.entity_id
_entity_poly.type
_entity_poly.pdbx_seq_one_letter_code
_entity_poly.pdbx_strand_id
1 'polypeptide(L)'
;KEAYSLNCNYEIINVDMNNIISNEAEATLLIGDDALFSYHNRQADLFYYDIGAEWKVLTGLPMVYAVWVVNNEAKLDKADLKFAHDKIVQGFKDGFNNKNLAIESVLNKVSFTSEQISEYLKVLNWDFTAKHKEALLKFYELAYNNGLIDKMPKIEFVEVE
;
A
#
# COMPACT_ATOMS: atom_id res chain seq x y z
N LYS A 1 -1.78 18.74 -1.50
CA LYS A 1 -1.77 20.19 -1.22
C LYS A 1 -0.34 20.71 -1.01
N GLU A 2 0.40 20.24 0.00
CA GLU A 2 1.69 20.82 0.40
C GLU A 2 2.77 20.75 -0.70
N ALA A 3 2.90 19.61 -1.38
CA ALA A 3 3.94 19.43 -2.39
C ALA A 3 3.76 20.29 -3.64
N TYR A 4 2.52 20.48 -4.08
CA TYR A 4 2.21 21.09 -5.37
C TYR A 4 1.22 22.26 -5.28
N SER A 5 0.89 22.71 -4.08
CA SER A 5 -0.07 23.81 -3.81
C SER A 5 -1.43 23.63 -4.48
N LEU A 6 -1.85 22.38 -4.69
CA LEU A 6 -3.11 22.05 -5.35
C LEU A 6 -4.28 22.19 -4.37
N ASN A 7 -5.39 22.76 -4.84
CA ASN A 7 -6.66 22.78 -4.13
C ASN A 7 -7.66 21.93 -4.94
N CYS A 8 -7.78 20.65 -4.57
CA CYS A 8 -8.60 19.69 -5.29
C CYS A 8 -9.94 19.48 -4.59
N ASN A 9 -10.99 19.35 -5.38
CA ASN A 9 -12.24 18.75 -4.96
C ASN A 9 -12.14 17.24 -5.16
N TYR A 10 -12.70 16.46 -4.24
CA TYR A 10 -12.64 15.00 -4.27
C TYR A 10 -14.04 14.42 -4.38
N GLU A 11 -14.19 13.47 -5.27
CA GLU A 11 -15.40 12.67 -5.43
C GLU A 11 -15.03 11.20 -5.45
N ILE A 12 -15.85 10.35 -4.84
CA ILE A 12 -15.70 8.90 -4.90
C ILE A 12 -16.61 8.39 -6.01
N ILE A 13 -16.02 7.78 -7.02
CA ILE A 13 -16.73 7.27 -8.20
C ILE A 13 -16.40 5.80 -8.44
N ASN A 14 -17.28 5.11 -9.15
CA ASN A 14 -16.94 3.83 -9.78
C ASN A 14 -16.19 4.12 -11.08
N VAL A 15 -14.94 3.67 -11.16
CA VAL A 15 -14.10 3.92 -12.33
C VAL A 15 -14.46 2.94 -13.44
N ASP A 16 -14.74 3.47 -14.65
CA ASP A 16 -14.77 2.67 -15.86
C ASP A 16 -13.34 2.50 -16.38
N MET A 17 -12.82 1.28 -16.36
CA MET A 17 -11.44 1.00 -16.82
C MET A 17 -11.23 1.20 -18.32
N ASN A 18 -12.29 1.36 -19.12
CA ASN A 18 -12.19 1.76 -20.53
C ASN A 18 -12.13 3.29 -20.70
N ASN A 19 -12.58 4.04 -19.69
CA ASN A 19 -12.54 5.49 -19.63
C ASN A 19 -12.14 5.95 -18.23
N ILE A 20 -10.87 5.82 -17.90
CA ILE A 20 -10.32 6.05 -16.55
C ILE A 20 -10.52 7.48 -16.07
N ILE A 21 -10.43 8.46 -16.97
CA ILE A 21 -10.72 9.86 -16.70
C ILE A 21 -12.14 10.15 -17.13
N SER A 22 -13.03 10.40 -16.18
CA SER A 22 -14.38 10.87 -16.49
C SER A 22 -14.33 12.28 -17.07
N ASN A 23 -15.33 12.66 -17.88
CA ASN A 23 -15.38 13.99 -18.51
C ASN A 23 -15.40 15.16 -17.51
N GLU A 24 -15.63 14.88 -16.24
CA GLU A 24 -15.72 15.88 -15.15
C GLU A 24 -14.49 15.87 -14.23
N ALA A 25 -13.59 14.88 -14.37
CA ALA A 25 -12.41 14.75 -13.53
C ALA A 25 -11.12 15.11 -14.29
N GLU A 26 -10.26 15.91 -13.67
CA GLU A 26 -8.93 16.22 -14.18
C GLU A 26 -7.91 15.12 -13.86
N ALA A 27 -8.16 14.32 -12.83
CA ALA A 27 -7.32 13.20 -12.41
C ALA A 27 -8.15 12.12 -11.71
N THR A 28 -7.74 10.87 -11.86
CA THR A 28 -8.33 9.72 -11.18
C THR A 28 -7.27 9.00 -10.35
N LEU A 29 -7.57 8.73 -9.07
CA LEU A 29 -6.73 7.90 -8.20
C LEU A 29 -7.21 6.45 -8.25
N LEU A 30 -6.34 5.56 -8.69
CA LEU A 30 -6.56 4.13 -8.73
C LEU A 30 -5.76 3.42 -7.62
N ILE A 31 -6.28 2.31 -7.13
CA ILE A 31 -5.60 1.44 -6.17
C ILE A 31 -5.75 -0.04 -6.55
N GLY A 32 -4.90 -0.89 -6.00
CA GLY A 32 -5.01 -2.35 -6.16
C GLY A 32 -4.90 -2.81 -7.61
N ASP A 33 -5.74 -3.76 -8.00
CA ASP A 33 -5.70 -4.39 -9.32
C ASP A 33 -6.00 -3.40 -10.46
N ASP A 34 -6.88 -2.43 -10.24
CA ASP A 34 -7.18 -1.39 -11.24
C ASP A 34 -5.96 -0.50 -11.52
N ALA A 35 -5.21 -0.13 -10.47
CA ALA A 35 -3.98 0.63 -10.62
C ALA A 35 -2.91 -0.18 -11.36
N LEU A 36 -2.76 -1.46 -11.03
CA LEU A 36 -1.80 -2.36 -11.67
C LEU A 36 -2.19 -2.62 -13.14
N PHE A 37 -3.48 -2.83 -13.41
CA PHE A 37 -3.99 -2.99 -14.77
C PHE A 37 -3.70 -1.74 -15.61
N SER A 38 -4.01 -0.57 -15.09
CA SER A 38 -3.76 0.71 -15.76
C SER A 38 -2.26 0.96 -15.97
N TYR A 39 -1.42 0.54 -15.03
CA TYR A 39 0.04 0.62 -15.18
C TYR A 39 0.56 -0.21 -16.36
N HIS A 40 0.02 -1.39 -16.58
CA HIS A 40 0.42 -2.26 -17.69
C HIS A 40 -0.26 -1.92 -19.03
N ASN A 41 -1.39 -1.22 -18.99
CA ASN A 41 -2.19 -0.84 -20.17
C ASN A 41 -2.29 0.68 -20.33
N ARG A 42 -1.15 1.37 -20.25
CA ARG A 42 -1.10 2.84 -20.32
C ARG A 42 -1.68 3.38 -21.60
N GLN A 43 -2.55 4.36 -21.50
CA GLN A 43 -3.06 5.14 -22.62
C GLN A 43 -2.05 6.26 -22.95
N ALA A 44 -1.81 6.50 -24.24
CA ALA A 44 -0.74 7.37 -24.70
C ALA A 44 -0.98 8.87 -24.40
N ASP A 45 -2.22 9.24 -24.20
CA ASP A 45 -2.69 10.61 -23.94
C ASP A 45 -2.85 10.94 -22.45
N LEU A 46 -2.53 9.98 -21.55
CA LEU A 46 -2.61 10.17 -20.10
C LEU A 46 -1.23 10.18 -19.43
N PHE A 47 -1.11 10.99 -18.40
CA PHE A 47 0.05 11.00 -17.51
C PHE A 47 -0.22 10.10 -16.31
N TYR A 48 0.81 9.31 -15.92
CA TYR A 48 0.72 8.34 -14.83
C TYR A 48 1.76 8.67 -13.77
N TYR A 49 1.29 8.81 -12.53
CA TYR A 49 2.12 9.10 -11.36
C TYR A 49 1.96 7.98 -10.33
N ASP A 50 3.07 7.39 -9.92
CA ASP A 50 3.10 6.47 -8.80
C ASP A 50 3.17 7.27 -7.50
N ILE A 51 2.09 7.22 -6.70
CA ILE A 51 1.99 8.00 -5.46
C ILE A 51 3.06 7.62 -4.43
N GLY A 52 3.51 6.35 -4.42
CA GLY A 52 4.62 5.92 -3.57
C GLY A 52 5.96 6.49 -4.02
N ALA A 53 6.19 6.60 -5.32
CA ALA A 53 7.36 7.25 -5.87
C ALA A 53 7.35 8.77 -5.58
N GLU A 54 6.21 9.43 -5.78
CA GLU A 54 6.04 10.86 -5.45
C GLU A 54 6.22 11.14 -3.95
N TRP A 55 5.70 10.26 -3.09
CA TRP A 55 5.96 10.33 -1.65
C TRP A 55 7.45 10.29 -1.32
N LYS A 56 8.19 9.38 -1.97
CA LYS A 56 9.63 9.27 -1.77
C LYS A 56 10.39 10.50 -2.25
N VAL A 57 9.97 11.10 -3.36
CA VAL A 57 10.53 12.38 -3.85
C VAL A 57 10.27 13.50 -2.85
N LEU A 58 9.04 13.59 -2.34
CA LEU A 58 8.63 14.64 -1.40
C LEU A 58 9.33 14.54 -0.04
N THR A 59 9.48 13.33 0.51
CA THR A 59 9.90 13.12 1.91
C THR A 59 11.28 12.48 2.07
N GLY A 60 11.82 11.86 1.03
CA GLY A 60 13.00 11.00 1.10
C GLY A 60 12.77 9.65 1.79
N LEU A 61 11.52 9.36 2.20
CA LEU A 61 11.14 8.19 2.99
C LEU A 61 10.37 7.17 2.14
N PRO A 62 10.40 5.87 2.50
CA PRO A 62 9.58 4.87 1.84
C PRO A 62 8.09 5.09 2.13
N MET A 63 7.20 4.69 1.23
CA MET A 63 5.77 4.65 1.52
C MET A 63 5.44 3.38 2.31
N VAL A 64 4.66 3.51 3.38
CA VAL A 64 4.15 2.38 4.16
C VAL A 64 2.65 2.26 3.89
N TYR A 65 2.26 1.25 3.11
CA TYR A 65 0.88 1.07 2.68
C TYR A 65 0.04 0.30 3.67
N ALA A 66 0.64 -0.67 4.38
CA ALA A 66 -0.05 -1.51 5.33
C ALA A 66 0.90 -2.00 6.43
N VAL A 67 0.32 -2.26 7.61
CA VAL A 67 1.02 -2.88 8.74
C VAL A 67 0.08 -3.88 9.41
N TRP A 68 0.66 -4.90 10.04
CA TRP A 68 -0.07 -5.77 10.94
C TRP A 68 -0.28 -5.07 12.27
N VAL A 69 -1.51 -5.08 12.77
CA VAL A 69 -1.87 -4.45 14.04
C VAL A 69 -2.63 -5.42 14.93
N VAL A 70 -2.48 -5.25 16.23
CA VAL A 70 -3.26 -5.97 17.26
C VAL A 70 -4.23 -4.98 17.88
N ASN A 71 -5.50 -5.37 17.99
CA ASN A 71 -6.48 -4.57 18.72
C ASN A 71 -6.14 -4.59 20.20
N ASN A 72 -6.00 -3.42 20.81
CA ASN A 72 -5.70 -3.29 22.24
C ASN A 72 -6.77 -3.91 23.16
N GLU A 73 -8.00 -4.06 22.67
CA GLU A 73 -9.10 -4.70 23.41
C GLU A 73 -9.12 -6.24 23.25
N ALA A 74 -8.29 -6.78 22.35
CA ALA A 74 -8.18 -8.22 22.18
C ALA A 74 -7.53 -8.84 23.44
N LYS A 75 -8.21 -9.80 24.04
CA LYS A 75 -7.71 -10.53 25.21
C LYS A 75 -6.76 -11.65 24.78
N LEU A 76 -5.70 -11.28 24.07
CA LEU A 76 -4.65 -12.20 23.63
C LEU A 76 -3.52 -12.21 24.67
N ASP A 77 -3.08 -13.38 25.05
CA ASP A 77 -1.88 -13.51 25.87
C ASP A 77 -0.60 -13.48 25.02
N LYS A 78 0.57 -13.49 25.66
CA LYS A 78 1.86 -13.48 24.96
C LYS A 78 2.06 -14.70 24.07
N ALA A 79 1.53 -15.87 24.44
CA ALA A 79 1.66 -17.09 23.67
C ALA A 79 0.84 -17.01 22.37
N ASP A 80 -0.38 -16.47 22.43
CA ASP A 80 -1.23 -16.21 21.26
C ASP A 80 -0.56 -15.23 20.29
N LEU A 81 -0.03 -14.13 20.82
CA LEU A 81 0.66 -13.10 20.02
C LEU A 81 1.90 -13.67 19.36
N LYS A 82 2.72 -14.43 20.10
CA LYS A 82 3.89 -15.10 19.54
C LYS A 82 3.50 -16.10 18.47
N PHE A 83 2.50 -16.93 18.71
CA PHE A 83 2.01 -17.90 17.73
C PHE A 83 1.56 -17.22 16.43
N ALA A 84 0.76 -16.15 16.53
CA ALA A 84 0.29 -15.40 15.37
C ALA A 84 1.46 -14.77 14.60
N HIS A 85 2.38 -14.10 15.30
CA HIS A 85 3.58 -13.52 14.73
C HIS A 85 4.43 -14.57 13.99
N ASP A 86 4.73 -15.69 14.63
CA ASP A 86 5.56 -16.75 14.06
C ASP A 86 4.91 -17.35 12.80
N LYS A 87 3.58 -17.51 12.80
CA LYS A 87 2.81 -17.97 11.62
C LYS A 87 2.86 -16.98 10.47
N ILE A 88 2.73 -15.68 10.75
CA ILE A 88 2.83 -14.62 9.74
C ILE A 88 4.23 -14.60 9.13
N VAL A 89 5.27 -14.58 9.97
CA VAL A 89 6.67 -14.56 9.51
C VAL A 89 7.00 -15.83 8.71
N GLN A 90 6.54 -17.00 9.16
CA GLN A 90 6.74 -18.25 8.43
C GLN A 90 6.01 -18.24 7.09
N GLY A 91 4.77 -17.73 7.05
CA GLY A 91 3.99 -17.61 5.82
C GLY A 91 4.67 -16.74 4.77
N PHE A 92 5.28 -15.61 5.17
CA PHE A 92 6.09 -14.80 4.26
C PHE A 92 7.30 -15.56 3.73
N LYS A 93 8.06 -16.25 4.60
CA LYS A 93 9.22 -17.06 4.18
C LYS A 93 8.82 -18.15 3.19
N ASP A 94 7.75 -18.86 3.48
CA ASP A 94 7.24 -19.93 2.62
C ASP A 94 6.76 -19.39 1.26
N GLY A 95 6.05 -18.25 1.27
CA GLY A 95 5.60 -17.57 0.06
C GLY A 95 6.77 -17.11 -0.81
N PHE A 96 7.81 -16.54 -0.23
CA PHE A 96 9.02 -16.17 -0.97
C PHE A 96 9.78 -17.34 -1.56
N ASN A 97 9.87 -18.45 -0.83
CA ASN A 97 10.53 -19.67 -1.29
C ASN A 97 9.73 -20.38 -2.39
N ASN A 98 8.42 -20.16 -2.45
CA ASN A 98 7.51 -20.85 -3.37
C ASN A 98 6.74 -19.86 -4.27
N LYS A 99 7.38 -18.76 -4.71
CA LYS A 99 6.74 -17.71 -5.52
C LYS A 99 5.98 -18.24 -6.73
N ASN A 100 6.55 -19.18 -7.45
CA ASN A 100 5.92 -19.72 -8.65
C ASN A 100 4.59 -20.41 -8.35
N LEU A 101 4.52 -21.22 -7.29
CA LEU A 101 3.27 -21.84 -6.85
C LEU A 101 2.23 -20.81 -6.43
N ALA A 102 2.67 -19.74 -5.73
CA ALA A 102 1.79 -18.65 -5.35
C ALA A 102 1.22 -17.92 -6.58
N ILE A 103 2.06 -17.61 -7.57
CA ILE A 103 1.65 -16.99 -8.84
C ILE A 103 0.66 -17.90 -9.57
N GLU A 104 1.00 -19.17 -9.78
CA GLU A 104 0.14 -20.15 -10.46
C GLU A 104 -1.26 -20.25 -9.81
N SER A 105 -1.33 -20.15 -8.48
CA SER A 105 -2.58 -20.25 -7.72
C SER A 105 -3.57 -19.10 -7.97
N VAL A 106 -3.11 -17.97 -8.50
CA VAL A 106 -3.92 -16.78 -8.73
C VAL A 106 -4.13 -16.43 -10.20
N LEU A 107 -3.37 -17.02 -11.14
CA LEU A 107 -3.43 -16.70 -12.58
C LEU A 107 -4.82 -16.79 -13.19
N ASN A 108 -5.66 -17.70 -12.70
CA ASN A 108 -7.03 -17.85 -13.18
C ASN A 108 -8.04 -16.92 -12.51
N LYS A 109 -7.59 -16.09 -11.57
CA LYS A 109 -8.44 -15.16 -10.79
C LYS A 109 -8.15 -13.69 -11.11
N VAL A 110 -7.05 -13.42 -11.80
CA VAL A 110 -6.59 -12.06 -12.09
C VAL A 110 -6.32 -11.89 -13.59
N SER A 111 -6.38 -10.66 -14.08
CA SER A 111 -6.13 -10.34 -15.50
C SER A 111 -4.67 -9.97 -15.76
N PHE A 112 -3.72 -10.65 -15.11
CA PHE A 112 -2.29 -10.40 -15.25
C PHE A 112 -1.54 -11.65 -15.71
N THR A 113 -0.42 -11.45 -16.40
CA THR A 113 0.48 -12.54 -16.74
C THR A 113 1.35 -12.93 -15.54
N SER A 114 1.95 -14.11 -15.59
CA SER A 114 2.90 -14.59 -14.59
C SER A 114 4.08 -13.61 -14.41
N GLU A 115 4.56 -13.05 -15.52
CA GLU A 115 5.65 -12.07 -15.54
C GLU A 115 5.25 -10.78 -14.83
N GLN A 116 4.06 -10.24 -15.12
CA GLN A 116 3.53 -9.02 -14.49
C GLN A 116 3.38 -9.18 -12.97
N ILE A 117 2.82 -10.31 -12.52
CA ILE A 117 2.73 -10.62 -11.09
C ILE A 117 4.12 -10.75 -10.47
N SER A 118 5.05 -11.44 -11.16
CA SER A 118 6.42 -11.61 -10.67
C SER A 118 7.16 -10.26 -10.54
N GLU A 119 6.98 -9.35 -11.48
CA GLU A 119 7.54 -7.99 -11.42
C GLU A 119 6.94 -7.19 -10.26
N TYR A 120 5.64 -7.22 -10.10
CA TYR A 120 4.96 -6.56 -8.99
C TYR A 120 5.47 -7.06 -7.63
N LEU A 121 5.63 -8.38 -7.44
CA LEU A 121 6.13 -8.96 -6.20
C LEU A 121 7.58 -8.58 -5.88
N LYS A 122 8.39 -8.17 -6.87
CA LYS A 122 9.77 -7.72 -6.66
C LYS A 122 9.86 -6.33 -6.03
N VAL A 123 8.85 -5.47 -6.24
CA VAL A 123 8.85 -4.10 -5.71
C VAL A 123 8.24 -4.01 -4.31
N LEU A 124 7.56 -5.06 -3.85
CA LEU A 124 7.01 -5.12 -2.50
C LEU A 124 8.12 -5.37 -1.47
N ASN A 125 8.09 -4.59 -0.41
CA ASN A 125 8.94 -4.79 0.77
C ASN A 125 8.07 -5.15 1.97
N TRP A 126 8.47 -6.18 2.70
CA TRP A 126 7.76 -6.74 3.85
C TRP A 126 8.44 -6.43 5.19
N ASP A 127 9.60 -5.76 5.13
CA ASP A 127 10.31 -5.35 6.34
C ASP A 127 9.71 -4.08 6.94
N PHE A 128 9.70 -4.01 8.28
CA PHE A 128 9.34 -2.80 8.98
C PHE A 128 10.53 -2.32 9.84
N THR A 129 11.38 -1.51 9.25
CA THR A 129 12.59 -0.97 9.88
C THR A 129 12.31 0.36 10.58
N ALA A 130 13.32 0.89 11.30
CA ALA A 130 13.24 2.23 11.90
C ALA A 130 12.89 3.32 10.88
N LYS A 131 13.38 3.18 9.63
CA LYS A 131 13.05 4.12 8.53
C LYS A 131 11.58 4.02 8.09
N HIS A 132 10.98 2.84 8.12
CA HIS A 132 9.55 2.67 7.85
C HIS A 132 8.69 3.24 8.98
N LYS A 133 9.14 3.12 10.24
CA LYS A 133 8.47 3.78 11.38
C LYS A 133 8.51 5.30 11.24
N GLU A 134 9.66 5.87 10.88
CA GLU A 134 9.81 7.30 10.60
C GLU A 134 8.87 7.76 9.47
N ALA A 135 8.80 6.99 8.39
CA ALA A 135 7.92 7.25 7.26
C ALA A 135 6.43 7.26 7.66
N LEU A 136 6.01 6.29 8.44
CA LEU A 136 4.64 6.19 8.92
C LEU A 136 4.28 7.33 9.88
N LEU A 137 5.19 7.72 10.77
CA LEU A 137 5.02 8.89 11.64
C LEU A 137 4.94 10.18 10.83
N LYS A 138 5.76 10.33 9.78
CA LYS A 138 5.71 11.49 8.87
C LYS A 138 4.38 11.54 8.11
N PHE A 139 3.86 10.40 7.67
CA PHE A 139 2.54 10.33 7.04
C PHE A 139 1.44 10.82 8.00
N TYR A 140 1.43 10.34 9.24
CA TYR A 140 0.46 10.76 10.24
C TYR A 140 0.61 12.24 10.62
N GLU A 141 1.84 12.76 10.71
CA GLU A 141 2.09 14.19 10.94
C GLU A 141 1.43 15.05 9.86
N LEU A 142 1.66 14.69 8.58
CA LEU A 142 1.05 15.41 7.47
C LEU A 142 -0.47 15.27 7.44
N ALA A 143 -1.01 14.09 7.75
CA ALA A 143 -2.44 13.87 7.85
C ALA A 143 -3.07 14.72 8.98
N TYR A 144 -2.43 14.78 10.15
CA TYR A 144 -2.88 15.60 11.27
C TYR A 144 -2.82 17.11 10.94
N ASN A 145 -1.71 17.59 10.39
CA ASN A 145 -1.54 19.00 10.01
C ASN A 145 -2.53 19.46 8.94
N ASN A 146 -3.04 18.54 8.11
CA ASN A 146 -4.07 18.80 7.11
C ASN A 146 -5.50 18.52 7.60
N GLY A 147 -5.70 18.21 8.89
CA GLY A 147 -7.02 17.97 9.48
C GLY A 147 -7.71 16.70 8.97
N LEU A 148 -6.94 15.72 8.46
CA LEU A 148 -7.47 14.45 7.98
C LEU A 148 -7.65 13.42 9.11
N ILE A 149 -6.97 13.63 10.23
CA ILE A 149 -7.10 12.85 11.46
C ILE A 149 -7.14 13.82 12.66
N ASP A 150 -7.90 13.46 13.70
CA ASP A 150 -8.13 14.33 14.87
C ASP A 150 -6.94 14.35 15.85
N LYS A 151 -6.09 13.31 15.81
CA LYS A 151 -4.92 13.19 16.69
C LYS A 151 -3.83 12.36 16.05
N MET A 152 -2.59 12.63 16.48
CA MET A 152 -1.43 11.81 16.09
C MET A 152 -1.53 10.41 16.69
N PRO A 153 -1.52 9.34 15.88
CA PRO A 153 -1.45 7.98 16.39
C PRO A 153 -0.11 7.72 17.09
N LYS A 154 -0.16 6.97 18.18
CA LYS A 154 1.04 6.44 18.86
C LYS A 154 1.37 5.08 18.27
N ILE A 155 2.59 4.91 17.80
CA ILE A 155 3.08 3.63 17.29
C ILE A 155 3.79 2.90 18.41
N GLU A 156 3.17 1.85 18.92
CA GLU A 156 3.73 0.94 19.91
C GLU A 156 3.93 -0.43 19.26
N PHE A 157 5.06 -1.07 19.58
CA PHE A 157 5.31 -2.43 19.13
C PHE A 157 4.85 -3.42 20.17
N VAL A 158 4.25 -4.50 19.72
CA VAL A 158 3.93 -5.64 20.59
C VAL A 158 5.20 -6.47 20.77
N GLU A 159 5.57 -6.72 22.03
CA GLU A 159 6.66 -7.64 22.38
C GLU A 159 6.16 -9.08 22.27
N VAL A 160 6.83 -9.87 21.43
CA VAL A 160 6.47 -11.28 21.14
C VAL A 160 7.55 -12.28 21.62
N GLU A 161 8.60 -11.78 22.31
CA GLU A 161 9.66 -12.58 22.92
C GLU A 161 9.30 -13.08 24.32
#